data_ec02e681e92576d0f7cf5483006ba5be
#
_entry.id   ec02e681e92576d0f7cf5483006ba5be
#
_cell.length_a   1.000
_cell.length_b   1.000
_cell.length_c   1.000
_cell.angle_alpha   90.00
_cell.angle_beta   90.00
_cell.angle_gamma   90.00
#
_symmetry.space_group_name_H-M   'P 1'
#
loop_
_entity.id
_entity.type
_entity.pdbx_description
1 polymer ?
#
loop_
_entity_poly.entity_id
_entity_poly.type
_entity_poly.pdbx_seq_one_letter_code
_entity_poly.pdbx_strand_id
1 'polypeptide(L)'
;MPFRLSWLALGALAALATAPAGRIRRVPAEYRTIQEAIDRAQSGDTVLVAPGRYVENIRFGGKGIVVASEYLLTQDPSLIPRTIIDGSRPRHPDSASVVMMVEQEDTTAKLSGFTLTGGTGTVWTDARQKALYREGGGVLCELGSPVIEHNIIEGNEAVRVGPGILSAGGGGIRCGYAEPIIRNNVVRGNRGEYGAGIVLYHSAATVRNNVVAGNSGGTGFGGSGLWVVGALSYRLRNLIEQNTIVGNVASMPDSTPTQLGGKGGGVIAFAPILFRNNIVWGNRQGAGGQLEYSQRRPPELRANLVQDGSGTGASLTRDPKFADTVHYHLSPGSPAIDAGDAASPPDPAAAGRVRTPALGARRADLGAYGGAGSAALLP
;
A
#
# COMPACT_ATOMS: atom_id res chain seq x y z
N MET A 1 -20.27 -28.64 68.65
CA MET A 1 -20.64 -29.18 67.35
C MET A 1 -20.36 -28.15 66.28
N PRO A 2 -19.38 -28.33 65.41
CA PRO A 2 -19.12 -27.39 64.34
C PRO A 2 -19.78 -27.85 63.06
N PHE A 3 -20.55 -26.96 62.42
CA PHE A 3 -21.15 -27.13 61.10
C PHE A 3 -20.06 -27.07 60.02
N ARG A 4 -19.96 -28.11 59.19
CA ARG A 4 -19.14 -28.13 57.98
C ARG A 4 -20.00 -27.65 56.80
N LEU A 5 -19.67 -26.48 56.24
CA LEU A 5 -20.18 -26.08 54.92
C LEU A 5 -19.32 -26.73 53.83
N SER A 6 -19.94 -27.58 53.04
CA SER A 6 -19.37 -28.15 51.83
C SER A 6 -19.60 -27.18 50.67
N TRP A 7 -18.52 -26.63 50.07
CA TRP A 7 -18.57 -25.87 48.83
C TRP A 7 -18.52 -26.85 47.66
N LEU A 8 -19.65 -27.00 46.97
CA LEU A 8 -19.69 -27.62 45.64
C LEU A 8 -19.20 -26.60 44.62
N ALA A 9 -17.99 -26.79 44.11
CA ALA A 9 -17.46 -26.02 42.97
C ALA A 9 -18.10 -26.58 41.69
N LEU A 10 -19.06 -25.85 41.12
CA LEU A 10 -19.54 -26.08 39.76
C LEU A 10 -18.47 -25.58 38.79
N GLY A 11 -17.69 -26.48 38.22
CA GLY A 11 -16.78 -26.18 37.12
C GLY A 11 -17.59 -25.96 35.84
N ALA A 12 -17.76 -24.72 35.44
CA ALA A 12 -18.26 -24.39 34.10
C ALA A 12 -17.17 -24.73 33.07
N LEU A 13 -17.33 -25.84 32.37
CA LEU A 13 -16.53 -26.16 31.18
C LEU A 13 -16.96 -25.19 30.08
N ALA A 14 -16.20 -24.10 29.87
CA ALA A 14 -16.36 -23.27 28.71
C ALA A 14 -15.92 -24.09 27.49
N ALA A 15 -16.87 -24.57 26.70
CA ALA A 15 -16.60 -25.14 25.40
C ALA A 15 -15.97 -24.04 24.54
N LEU A 16 -14.67 -24.13 24.25
CA LEU A 16 -14.02 -23.36 23.20
C LEU A 16 -14.66 -23.78 21.87
N ALA A 17 -15.67 -23.02 21.44
CA ALA A 17 -16.23 -23.16 20.12
C ALA A 17 -15.09 -22.79 19.14
N THR A 18 -14.52 -23.79 18.49
CA THR A 18 -13.62 -23.57 17.34
C THR A 18 -14.44 -22.83 16.30
N ALA A 19 -14.01 -21.60 15.94
CA ALA A 19 -14.64 -20.87 14.85
C ALA A 19 -14.69 -21.79 13.61
N PRO A 20 -15.81 -21.88 12.89
CA PRO A 20 -15.89 -22.70 11.71
C PRO A 20 -14.83 -22.22 10.71
N ALA A 21 -14.18 -23.16 10.04
CA ALA A 21 -13.24 -22.83 8.95
C ALA A 21 -13.96 -21.95 7.92
N GLY A 22 -13.36 -20.81 7.54
CA GLY A 22 -13.97 -19.85 6.64
C GLY A 22 -14.34 -20.51 5.31
N ARG A 23 -15.52 -20.15 4.79
CA ARG A 23 -16.04 -20.66 3.52
C ARG A 23 -15.39 -19.93 2.35
N ILE A 24 -15.09 -20.67 1.27
CA ILE A 24 -14.73 -20.08 -0.04
C ILE A 24 -16.02 -19.80 -0.82
N ARG A 25 -16.20 -18.52 -1.21
CA ARG A 25 -17.30 -18.04 -2.04
C ARG A 25 -16.77 -17.69 -3.42
N ARG A 26 -17.22 -18.37 -4.45
CA ARG A 26 -16.62 -18.28 -5.80
C ARG A 26 -17.37 -17.31 -6.68
N VAL A 27 -16.62 -16.41 -7.33
CA VAL A 27 -17.14 -15.46 -8.32
C VAL A 27 -16.50 -15.79 -9.67
N PRO A 28 -17.26 -15.97 -10.77
CA PRO A 28 -18.70 -15.81 -10.90
C PRO A 28 -19.50 -17.10 -10.63
N ALA A 29 -18.89 -18.18 -10.20
CA ALA A 29 -19.51 -19.51 -10.15
C ALA A 29 -20.70 -19.62 -9.17
N GLU A 30 -20.60 -19.00 -7.99
CA GLU A 30 -21.66 -19.01 -6.98
C GLU A 30 -22.37 -17.64 -6.86
N TYR A 31 -21.66 -16.55 -7.12
CA TYR A 31 -22.15 -15.18 -7.03
C TYR A 31 -21.80 -14.43 -8.31
N ARG A 32 -22.75 -13.65 -8.83
CA ARG A 32 -22.57 -12.95 -10.12
C ARG A 32 -21.59 -11.79 -10.02
N THR A 33 -21.48 -11.18 -8.84
CA THR A 33 -20.61 -10.02 -8.59
C THR A 33 -19.75 -10.24 -7.36
N ILE A 34 -18.62 -9.51 -7.29
CA ILE A 34 -17.72 -9.55 -6.12
C ILE A 34 -18.44 -8.97 -4.91
N GLN A 35 -19.17 -7.84 -5.09
CA GLN A 35 -19.89 -7.23 -3.99
C GLN A 35 -20.97 -8.15 -3.42
N GLU A 36 -21.72 -8.86 -4.25
CA GLU A 36 -22.70 -9.85 -3.78
C GLU A 36 -22.07 -10.93 -2.92
N ALA A 37 -20.90 -11.45 -3.33
CA ALA A 37 -20.16 -12.42 -2.54
C ALA A 37 -19.67 -11.84 -1.21
N ILE A 38 -19.18 -10.58 -1.20
CA ILE A 38 -18.79 -9.86 0.03
C ILE A 38 -19.98 -9.69 0.95
N ASP A 39 -21.14 -9.27 0.44
CA ASP A 39 -22.34 -9.03 1.24
C ASP A 39 -22.78 -10.30 1.98
N ARG A 40 -22.64 -11.45 1.34
CA ARG A 40 -22.96 -12.79 1.90
C ARG A 40 -21.85 -13.40 2.76
N ALA A 41 -20.63 -12.84 2.71
CA ALA A 41 -19.49 -13.34 3.48
C ALA A 41 -19.59 -12.98 4.97
N GLN A 42 -19.05 -13.86 5.80
CA GLN A 42 -18.80 -13.64 7.22
C GLN A 42 -17.30 -13.53 7.47
N SER A 43 -16.89 -12.89 8.55
CA SER A 43 -15.47 -12.82 8.93
C SER A 43 -14.85 -14.22 8.97
N GLY A 44 -13.67 -14.35 8.39
CA GLY A 44 -12.99 -15.62 8.14
C GLY A 44 -13.26 -16.24 6.76
N ASP A 45 -14.28 -15.80 6.02
CA ASP A 45 -14.55 -16.29 4.67
C ASP A 45 -13.54 -15.74 3.65
N THR A 46 -13.43 -16.44 2.52
CA THR A 46 -12.67 -16.03 1.35
C THR A 46 -13.60 -15.84 0.16
N VAL A 47 -13.63 -14.65 -0.43
CA VAL A 47 -14.23 -14.38 -1.74
C VAL A 47 -13.15 -14.62 -2.80
N LEU A 48 -13.28 -15.72 -3.53
CA LEU A 48 -12.31 -16.16 -4.54
C LEU A 48 -12.83 -15.83 -5.94
N VAL A 49 -12.08 -15.00 -6.67
CA VAL A 49 -12.51 -14.43 -7.94
C VAL A 49 -11.70 -15.04 -9.09
N ALA A 50 -12.40 -15.63 -10.06
CA ALA A 50 -11.79 -16.16 -11.28
C ALA A 50 -11.33 -15.03 -12.22
N PRO A 51 -10.41 -15.30 -13.16
CA PRO A 51 -10.02 -14.32 -14.17
C PRO A 51 -11.21 -13.73 -14.92
N GLY A 52 -11.21 -12.43 -15.11
CA GLY A 52 -12.30 -11.67 -15.75
C GLY A 52 -12.21 -10.18 -15.43
N ARG A 53 -13.07 -9.39 -16.11
CA ARG A 53 -13.22 -7.95 -15.82
C ARG A 53 -14.56 -7.72 -15.12
N TYR A 54 -14.48 -7.25 -13.90
CA TYR A 54 -15.63 -6.97 -13.01
C TYR A 54 -15.79 -5.46 -12.89
N VAL A 55 -16.84 -4.92 -13.51
CA VAL A 55 -17.11 -3.47 -13.46
C VAL A 55 -17.88 -3.17 -12.20
N GLU A 56 -17.15 -2.95 -11.12
CA GLU A 56 -17.68 -2.79 -9.76
C GLU A 56 -16.82 -1.82 -8.93
N ASN A 57 -17.46 -1.17 -7.95
CA ASN A 57 -16.79 -0.51 -6.84
C ASN A 57 -17.17 -1.32 -5.60
N ILE A 58 -16.22 -1.92 -4.93
CA ILE A 58 -16.46 -2.87 -3.83
C ILE A 58 -16.16 -2.26 -2.46
N ARG A 59 -16.89 -2.74 -1.45
CA ARG A 59 -16.75 -2.32 -0.05
C ARG A 59 -16.70 -3.53 0.86
N PHE A 60 -15.74 -3.59 1.77
CA PHE A 60 -15.54 -4.72 2.68
C PHE A 60 -16.59 -4.77 3.80
N GLY A 61 -17.09 -3.62 4.25
CA GLY A 61 -18.17 -3.54 5.24
C GLY A 61 -17.75 -3.98 6.64
N GLY A 62 -16.54 -3.65 7.07
CA GLY A 62 -16.01 -3.97 8.39
C GLY A 62 -15.72 -5.46 8.63
N LYS A 63 -15.70 -6.27 7.58
CA LYS A 63 -15.53 -7.72 7.69
C LYS A 63 -14.07 -8.12 7.59
N GLY A 64 -13.63 -9.02 8.47
CA GLY A 64 -12.33 -9.70 8.39
C GLY A 64 -12.37 -10.83 7.36
N ILE A 65 -12.43 -10.52 6.08
CA ILE A 65 -12.52 -11.46 4.96
C ILE A 65 -11.32 -11.34 4.02
N VAL A 66 -11.03 -12.41 3.29
CA VAL A 66 -10.07 -12.38 2.19
C VAL A 66 -10.84 -12.21 0.87
N VAL A 67 -10.59 -11.11 0.14
CA VAL A 67 -11.05 -10.94 -1.24
C VAL A 67 -9.82 -11.11 -2.13
N ALA A 68 -9.80 -12.18 -2.91
CA ALA A 68 -8.63 -12.54 -3.69
C ALA A 68 -8.97 -13.15 -5.05
N SER A 69 -8.07 -12.94 -6.02
CA SER A 69 -8.10 -13.71 -7.26
C SER A 69 -7.59 -15.14 -7.05
N GLU A 70 -7.71 -15.98 -8.06
CA GLU A 70 -7.15 -17.34 -8.05
C GLU A 70 -5.61 -17.36 -7.89
N TYR A 71 -4.93 -16.23 -8.04
CA TYR A 71 -3.53 -16.07 -7.62
C TYR A 71 -3.28 -16.57 -6.19
N LEU A 72 -4.23 -16.37 -5.28
CA LEU A 72 -4.13 -16.81 -3.89
C LEU A 72 -3.80 -18.31 -3.75
N LEU A 73 -4.37 -19.12 -4.63
CA LEU A 73 -4.21 -20.59 -4.60
C LEU A 73 -3.04 -21.09 -5.45
N THR A 74 -2.79 -20.43 -6.57
CA THR A 74 -1.83 -20.92 -7.59
C THR A 74 -0.45 -20.29 -7.45
N GLN A 75 -0.37 -19.09 -6.88
CA GLN A 75 0.83 -18.23 -6.87
C GLN A 75 1.35 -17.90 -8.29
N ASP A 76 0.46 -18.02 -9.32
CA ASP A 76 0.77 -17.65 -10.69
C ASP A 76 0.52 -16.14 -10.90
N PRO A 77 1.57 -15.30 -11.02
CA PRO A 77 1.42 -13.86 -11.15
C PRO A 77 0.72 -13.45 -12.46
N SER A 78 0.66 -14.33 -13.48
CA SER A 78 -0.04 -14.05 -14.73
C SER A 78 -1.56 -13.89 -14.55
N LEU A 79 -2.12 -14.36 -13.44
CA LEU A 79 -3.54 -14.18 -13.11
C LEU A 79 -3.88 -12.77 -12.65
N ILE A 80 -2.91 -12.03 -12.09
CA ILE A 80 -3.13 -10.68 -11.55
C ILE A 80 -3.61 -9.70 -12.65
N PRO A 81 -2.93 -9.57 -13.81
CA PRO A 81 -3.41 -8.71 -14.89
C PRO A 81 -4.67 -9.21 -15.59
N ARG A 82 -5.09 -10.46 -15.34
CA ARG A 82 -6.28 -11.08 -15.94
C ARG A 82 -7.50 -11.04 -15.03
N THR A 83 -7.34 -10.64 -13.76
CA THR A 83 -8.45 -10.51 -12.79
C THR A 83 -8.60 -9.05 -12.41
N ILE A 84 -9.48 -8.34 -13.11
CA ILE A 84 -9.57 -6.88 -13.09
C ILE A 84 -10.82 -6.44 -12.34
N ILE A 85 -10.67 -5.57 -11.36
CA ILE A 85 -11.78 -4.80 -10.78
C ILE A 85 -11.74 -3.40 -11.39
N ASP A 86 -12.76 -3.06 -12.15
CA ASP A 86 -12.88 -1.82 -12.89
C ASP A 86 -13.92 -0.90 -12.24
N GLY A 87 -13.44 0.14 -11.54
CA GLY A 87 -14.27 1.11 -10.83
C GLY A 87 -14.82 2.24 -11.71
N SER A 88 -14.69 2.16 -13.04
CA SER A 88 -15.03 3.28 -13.95
C SER A 88 -16.53 3.60 -14.04
N ARG A 89 -17.41 2.76 -13.48
CA ARG A 89 -18.85 2.96 -13.50
C ARG A 89 -19.45 2.93 -12.08
N PRO A 90 -19.09 3.90 -11.21
CA PRO A 90 -19.60 3.92 -9.85
C PRO A 90 -21.11 4.19 -9.83
N ARG A 91 -21.82 3.58 -8.89
CA ARG A 91 -23.25 3.85 -8.68
C ARG A 91 -23.50 5.28 -8.22
N HIS A 92 -22.53 5.87 -7.52
CA HIS A 92 -22.56 7.26 -7.07
C HIS A 92 -21.18 7.89 -7.31
N PRO A 93 -21.11 9.09 -7.94
CA PRO A 93 -19.83 9.72 -8.30
C PRO A 93 -18.98 10.11 -7.07
N ASP A 94 -19.60 10.24 -5.89
CA ASP A 94 -18.90 10.54 -4.64
C ASP A 94 -18.53 9.28 -3.83
N SER A 95 -18.77 8.08 -4.38
CA SER A 95 -18.37 6.81 -3.81
C SER A 95 -17.73 5.97 -4.92
N ALA A 96 -16.57 6.42 -5.42
CA ALA A 96 -15.98 5.99 -6.68
C ALA A 96 -14.54 5.47 -6.55
N SER A 97 -14.10 5.11 -5.36
CA SER A 97 -12.91 4.27 -5.16
C SER A 97 -13.18 2.87 -5.69
N VAL A 98 -12.21 2.20 -6.31
CA VAL A 98 -12.40 0.81 -6.75
C VAL A 98 -12.67 -0.09 -5.55
N VAL A 99 -11.92 0.09 -4.46
CA VAL A 99 -12.08 -0.66 -3.22
C VAL A 99 -12.15 0.29 -2.03
N MET A 100 -13.14 0.07 -1.15
CA MET A 100 -13.29 0.78 0.12
C MET A 100 -13.14 -0.15 1.31
N MET A 101 -12.29 0.24 2.27
CA MET A 101 -12.02 -0.41 3.54
C MET A 101 -12.05 0.68 4.62
N VAL A 102 -13.26 1.06 5.06
CA VAL A 102 -13.49 2.29 5.85
C VAL A 102 -14.34 2.03 7.11
N GLU A 103 -14.48 0.78 7.50
CA GLU A 103 -15.32 0.35 8.62
C GLU A 103 -14.54 -0.49 9.65
N GLN A 104 -13.30 -0.05 9.94
CA GLN A 104 -12.41 -0.65 10.95
C GLN A 104 -11.98 -2.09 10.61
N GLU A 105 -11.80 -2.39 9.32
CA GLU A 105 -11.20 -3.65 8.89
C GLU A 105 -9.84 -3.83 9.57
N ASP A 106 -9.62 -5.01 10.14
CA ASP A 106 -8.35 -5.38 10.78
C ASP A 106 -7.40 -6.12 9.82
N THR A 107 -6.30 -6.65 10.34
CA THR A 107 -5.32 -7.39 9.54
C THR A 107 -5.80 -8.73 8.99
N THR A 108 -7.00 -9.19 9.37
CA THR A 108 -7.64 -10.37 8.78
C THR A 108 -8.35 -10.03 7.46
N ALA A 109 -8.70 -8.74 7.27
CA ALA A 109 -9.21 -8.24 5.99
C ALA A 109 -8.06 -8.11 4.98
N LYS A 110 -8.18 -8.80 3.84
CA LYS A 110 -7.12 -8.86 2.84
C LYS A 110 -7.66 -8.67 1.43
N LEU A 111 -6.96 -7.84 0.65
CA LEU A 111 -7.16 -7.66 -0.79
C LEU A 111 -5.92 -8.15 -1.54
N SER A 112 -6.08 -9.16 -2.41
CA SER A 112 -4.91 -9.82 -3.02
C SER A 112 -5.13 -10.31 -4.45
N GLY A 113 -4.18 -10.01 -5.34
CA GLY A 113 -4.09 -10.64 -6.65
C GLY A 113 -4.93 -10.01 -7.75
N PHE A 114 -5.26 -8.72 -7.67
CA PHE A 114 -6.09 -8.02 -8.65
C PHE A 114 -5.34 -6.94 -9.42
N THR A 115 -5.85 -6.62 -10.61
CA THR A 115 -5.66 -5.30 -11.22
C THR A 115 -6.84 -4.39 -10.84
N LEU A 116 -6.55 -3.25 -10.20
CA LEU A 116 -7.53 -2.25 -9.78
C LEU A 116 -7.39 -1.02 -10.67
N THR A 117 -8.45 -0.64 -11.38
CA THR A 117 -8.38 0.46 -12.35
C THR A 117 -9.68 1.25 -12.45
N GLY A 118 -9.60 2.47 -13.00
CA GLY A 118 -10.77 3.28 -13.33
C GLY A 118 -11.48 3.94 -12.15
N GLY A 119 -10.94 3.86 -10.93
CA GLY A 119 -11.51 4.55 -9.79
C GLY A 119 -11.21 6.05 -9.81
N THR A 120 -12.17 6.87 -9.38
CA THR A 120 -12.07 8.35 -9.38
C THR A 120 -12.11 8.95 -7.97
N GLY A 121 -11.95 8.12 -6.95
CA GLY A 121 -11.90 8.53 -5.55
C GLY A 121 -13.27 8.79 -4.93
N THR A 122 -13.32 8.64 -3.62
CA THR A 122 -14.53 8.81 -2.81
C THR A 122 -14.45 10.13 -2.05
N VAL A 123 -15.59 10.84 -1.97
CA VAL A 123 -15.71 12.01 -1.12
C VAL A 123 -15.78 11.56 0.33
N TRP A 124 -14.81 11.98 1.10
CA TRP A 124 -14.62 11.61 2.50
C TRP A 124 -14.60 12.85 3.39
N THR A 125 -15.29 12.79 4.52
CA THR A 125 -15.24 13.84 5.53
C THR A 125 -14.18 13.47 6.56
N ASP A 126 -13.09 14.23 6.63
CA ASP A 126 -12.14 14.08 7.73
C ASP A 126 -12.80 14.50 9.04
N ALA A 127 -12.95 13.56 9.95
CA ALA A 127 -13.65 13.76 11.22
C ALA A 127 -12.98 14.79 12.14
N ARG A 128 -11.66 14.98 12.01
CA ARG A 128 -10.89 15.94 12.81
C ARG A 128 -10.89 17.34 12.20
N GLN A 129 -10.73 17.43 10.88
CA GLN A 129 -10.70 18.70 10.16
C GLN A 129 -12.08 19.20 9.76
N LYS A 130 -13.12 18.34 9.80
CA LYS A 130 -14.49 18.62 9.35
C LYS A 130 -14.54 19.19 7.92
N ALA A 131 -13.63 18.73 7.07
CA ALA A 131 -13.48 19.15 5.70
C ALA A 131 -13.73 17.96 4.76
N LEU A 132 -14.19 18.27 3.54
CA LEU A 132 -14.43 17.27 2.51
C LEU A 132 -13.19 17.12 1.63
N TYR A 133 -12.81 15.89 1.39
CA TYR A 133 -11.71 15.50 0.53
C TYR A 133 -12.21 14.45 -0.48
N ARG A 134 -11.59 14.38 -1.66
CA ARG A 134 -11.80 13.26 -2.59
C ARG A 134 -10.54 12.41 -2.60
N GLU A 135 -10.66 11.17 -2.13
CA GLU A 135 -9.49 10.38 -1.79
C GLU A 135 -9.59 8.92 -2.24
N GLY A 136 -8.41 8.29 -2.45
CA GLY A 136 -8.29 6.87 -2.71
C GLY A 136 -8.92 6.42 -4.03
N GLY A 137 -8.37 6.79 -5.17
CA GLY A 137 -8.90 6.36 -6.48
C GLY A 137 -8.98 4.84 -6.59
N GLY A 138 -7.86 4.16 -6.44
CA GLY A 138 -7.82 2.68 -6.42
C GLY A 138 -8.33 2.11 -5.10
N VAL A 139 -7.71 2.49 -3.98
CA VAL A 139 -8.10 2.00 -2.64
C VAL A 139 -8.22 3.16 -1.67
N LEU A 140 -9.37 3.25 -1.01
CA LEU A 140 -9.58 4.09 0.16
C LEU A 140 -9.63 3.22 1.42
N CYS A 141 -8.69 3.45 2.35
CA CYS A 141 -8.63 2.81 3.66
C CYS A 141 -8.65 3.88 4.75
N GLU A 142 -9.65 3.84 5.60
CA GLU A 142 -9.80 4.76 6.73
C GLU A 142 -10.14 4.01 8.01
N LEU A 143 -9.47 4.39 9.10
CA LEU A 143 -9.70 3.83 10.44
C LEU A 143 -9.51 2.31 10.55
N GLY A 144 -9.00 1.66 9.48
CA GLY A 144 -8.79 0.22 9.40
C GLY A 144 -7.32 -0.14 9.22
N SER A 145 -6.98 -1.41 9.41
CA SER A 145 -5.61 -1.91 9.33
C SER A 145 -5.50 -3.16 8.42
N PRO A 146 -6.07 -3.11 7.19
CA PRO A 146 -6.11 -4.26 6.30
C PRO A 146 -4.74 -4.59 5.69
N VAL A 147 -4.69 -5.75 5.04
CA VAL A 147 -3.58 -6.17 4.19
C VAL A 147 -3.93 -5.95 2.72
N ILE A 148 -3.12 -5.16 2.03
CA ILE A 148 -3.23 -4.89 0.58
C ILE A 148 -1.97 -5.45 -0.07
N GLU A 149 -2.08 -6.57 -0.79
CA GLU A 149 -0.91 -7.28 -1.30
C GLU A 149 -1.10 -7.89 -2.69
N HIS A 150 0.01 -7.99 -3.45
CA HIS A 150 0.04 -8.64 -4.77
C HIS A 150 -0.97 -8.07 -5.77
N ASN A 151 -1.22 -6.76 -5.75
CA ASN A 151 -2.12 -6.10 -6.69
C ASN A 151 -1.34 -5.22 -7.67
N ILE A 152 -1.91 -5.04 -8.85
CA ILE A 152 -1.58 -3.96 -9.77
C ILE A 152 -2.64 -2.88 -9.58
N ILE A 153 -2.23 -1.67 -9.20
CA ILE A 153 -3.13 -0.54 -8.94
C ILE A 153 -2.75 0.55 -9.93
N GLU A 154 -3.53 0.68 -11.00
CA GLU A 154 -3.14 1.51 -12.13
C GLU A 154 -4.31 2.27 -12.76
N GLY A 155 -4.01 3.45 -13.34
CA GLY A 155 -5.00 4.24 -14.07
C GLY A 155 -6.15 4.73 -13.19
N ASN A 156 -5.92 4.94 -11.89
CA ASN A 156 -6.89 5.49 -10.97
C ASN A 156 -6.58 6.98 -10.73
N GLU A 157 -7.58 7.73 -10.34
CA GLU A 157 -7.48 9.16 -10.18
C GLU A 157 -8.15 9.63 -8.87
N ALA A 158 -7.59 10.62 -8.22
CA ALA A 158 -8.23 11.38 -7.15
C ALA A 158 -7.96 12.87 -7.40
N VAL A 159 -8.93 13.54 -8.02
CA VAL A 159 -8.86 14.98 -8.34
C VAL A 159 -10.10 15.70 -7.83
N ARG A 160 -9.97 16.99 -7.54
CA ARG A 160 -11.07 17.79 -7.05
C ARG A 160 -12.17 17.93 -8.11
N VAL A 161 -13.34 17.38 -7.82
CA VAL A 161 -14.54 17.54 -8.63
C VAL A 161 -15.72 17.81 -7.69
N GLY A 162 -16.43 18.87 -7.92
CA GLY A 162 -17.59 19.30 -7.12
C GLY A 162 -17.26 20.39 -6.09
N PRO A 163 -18.31 21.08 -5.60
CA PRO A 163 -18.16 22.17 -4.64
C PRO A 163 -17.77 21.66 -3.26
N GLY A 164 -16.99 22.47 -2.53
CA GLY A 164 -16.64 22.19 -1.13
C GLY A 164 -15.52 21.18 -0.92
N ILE A 165 -15.01 20.54 -1.97
CA ILE A 165 -13.85 19.61 -1.89
C ILE A 165 -12.58 20.44 -1.69
N LEU A 166 -11.93 20.27 -0.55
CA LEU A 166 -10.74 21.04 -0.17
C LEU A 166 -9.50 20.61 -0.96
N SER A 167 -9.28 19.31 -1.07
CA SER A 167 -8.21 18.72 -1.88
C SER A 167 -8.53 17.26 -2.25
N ALA A 168 -7.67 16.67 -3.10
CA ALA A 168 -7.83 15.29 -3.53
C ALA A 168 -6.48 14.58 -3.65
N GLY A 169 -6.38 13.34 -3.20
CA GLY A 169 -5.11 12.62 -3.21
C GLY A 169 -5.22 11.11 -3.05
N GLY A 170 -4.07 10.44 -3.14
CA GLY A 170 -4.03 8.99 -3.13
C GLY A 170 -4.70 8.38 -4.35
N GLY A 171 -4.30 8.80 -5.55
CA GLY A 171 -4.88 8.24 -6.79
C GLY A 171 -4.81 6.72 -6.82
N GLY A 172 -3.69 6.12 -6.40
CA GLY A 172 -3.57 4.68 -6.22
C GLY A 172 -4.16 4.20 -4.90
N ILE A 173 -3.54 4.54 -3.78
CA ILE A 173 -3.94 4.11 -2.43
C ILE A 173 -3.96 5.31 -1.49
N ARG A 174 -4.99 5.41 -0.67
CA ARG A 174 -5.03 6.34 0.46
C ARG A 174 -5.37 5.60 1.74
N CYS A 175 -4.52 5.75 2.77
CA CYS A 175 -4.79 5.23 4.11
C CYS A 175 -4.72 6.35 5.14
N GLY A 176 -5.71 6.45 6.02
CA GLY A 176 -5.75 7.42 7.08
C GLY A 176 -6.17 6.86 8.43
N TYR A 177 -5.53 7.38 9.50
CA TYR A 177 -5.78 6.95 10.88
C TYR A 177 -5.75 5.42 11.04
N ALA A 178 -4.76 4.76 10.41
CA ALA A 178 -4.74 3.33 10.16
C ALA A 178 -3.33 2.73 10.32
N GLU A 179 -3.26 1.41 10.50
CA GLU A 179 -2.01 0.64 10.54
C GLU A 179 -1.98 -0.45 9.44
N PRO A 180 -2.19 -0.10 8.17
CA PRO A 180 -2.29 -1.08 7.09
C PRO A 180 -0.94 -1.73 6.78
N ILE A 181 -1.00 -2.93 6.18
CA ILE A 181 0.14 -3.59 5.55
C ILE A 181 -0.03 -3.51 4.04
N ILE A 182 0.82 -2.73 3.37
CA ILE A 182 0.82 -2.55 1.92
C ILE A 182 2.10 -3.20 1.38
N ARG A 183 1.98 -4.34 0.70
CA ARG A 183 3.18 -5.07 0.27
C ARG A 183 3.01 -5.78 -1.06
N ASN A 184 4.13 -5.92 -1.77
CA ASN A 184 4.18 -6.65 -3.03
C ASN A 184 3.14 -6.16 -4.05
N ASN A 185 2.87 -4.85 -4.09
CA ASN A 185 2.00 -4.25 -5.09
C ASN A 185 2.81 -3.49 -6.15
N VAL A 186 2.22 -3.37 -7.32
CA VAL A 186 2.66 -2.42 -8.36
C VAL A 186 1.64 -1.29 -8.41
N VAL A 187 2.04 -0.09 -7.98
CA VAL A 187 1.19 1.10 -7.95
C VAL A 187 1.72 2.06 -9.00
N ARG A 188 1.06 2.14 -10.14
CA ARG A 188 1.60 2.87 -11.30
C ARG A 188 0.56 3.65 -12.09
N GLY A 189 1.02 4.75 -12.74
CA GLY A 189 0.18 5.52 -13.66
C GLY A 189 -1.09 6.08 -13.02
N ASN A 190 -1.11 6.26 -11.69
CA ASN A 190 -2.23 6.88 -11.00
C ASN A 190 -2.04 8.40 -10.92
N ARG A 191 -3.13 9.14 -10.70
CA ARG A 191 -3.15 10.59 -10.64
C ARG A 191 -3.80 11.11 -9.36
N GLY A 192 -3.19 12.14 -8.74
CA GLY A 192 -3.71 12.79 -7.54
C GLY A 192 -3.09 14.17 -7.32
N GLU A 193 -3.74 15.06 -6.61
CA GLU A 193 -3.18 16.38 -6.28
C GLU A 193 -2.06 16.29 -5.24
N TYR A 194 -2.02 15.22 -4.47
CA TYR A 194 -0.91 14.81 -3.59
C TYR A 194 -0.87 13.30 -3.50
N GLY A 195 0.33 12.73 -3.28
CA GLY A 195 0.51 11.31 -3.14
C GLY A 195 -0.18 10.49 -4.21
N ALA A 196 0.06 10.80 -5.49
CA ALA A 196 -0.66 10.15 -6.60
C ALA A 196 -0.56 8.62 -6.55
N GLY A 197 0.58 8.08 -6.09
CA GLY A 197 0.75 6.65 -5.83
C GLY A 197 0.12 6.22 -4.50
N ILE A 198 0.74 6.59 -3.37
CA ILE A 198 0.32 6.17 -2.04
C ILE A 198 0.30 7.36 -1.07
N VAL A 199 -0.79 7.53 -0.35
CA VAL A 199 -0.94 8.47 0.75
C VAL A 199 -1.06 7.71 2.07
N LEU A 200 -0.27 8.13 3.06
CA LEU A 200 -0.37 7.73 4.46
C LEU A 200 -0.61 8.98 5.31
N TYR A 201 -1.82 9.12 5.83
CA TYR A 201 -2.22 10.27 6.61
C TYR A 201 -2.53 9.87 8.05
N HIS A 202 -1.77 10.42 9.01
CA HIS A 202 -1.88 10.03 10.42
C HIS A 202 -1.87 8.51 10.65
N SER A 203 -0.98 7.80 9.95
CA SER A 203 -0.93 6.34 9.94
C SER A 203 0.35 5.80 10.60
N ALA A 204 0.34 4.50 10.91
CA ALA A 204 1.52 3.73 11.32
C ALA A 204 1.63 2.47 10.43
N ALA A 205 1.70 2.69 9.14
CA ALA A 205 1.68 1.65 8.10
C ALA A 205 3.00 0.89 7.97
N THR A 206 2.91 -0.37 7.50
CA THR A 206 4.03 -1.11 6.94
C THR A 206 3.90 -1.10 5.41
N VAL A 207 4.82 -0.40 4.72
CA VAL A 207 4.88 -0.33 3.25
C VAL A 207 6.17 -0.99 2.80
N ARG A 208 6.09 -2.16 2.17
CA ARG A 208 7.28 -2.91 1.79
C ARG A 208 7.14 -3.68 0.49
N ASN A 209 8.28 -3.85 -0.20
CA ASN A 209 8.35 -4.62 -1.44
C ASN A 209 7.34 -4.16 -2.51
N ASN A 210 7.05 -2.86 -2.60
CA ASN A 210 6.19 -2.32 -3.64
C ASN A 210 7.03 -1.64 -4.74
N VAL A 211 6.53 -1.70 -5.95
CA VAL A 211 6.96 -0.84 -7.06
C VAL A 211 5.95 0.32 -7.15
N VAL A 212 6.41 1.55 -6.96
CA VAL A 212 5.58 2.77 -7.06
C VAL A 212 6.14 3.62 -8.20
N ALA A 213 5.52 3.53 -9.38
CA ALA A 213 6.16 4.01 -10.62
C ALA A 213 5.25 4.87 -11.49
N GLY A 214 5.80 5.95 -12.06
CA GLY A 214 5.10 6.75 -13.08
C GLY A 214 3.78 7.36 -12.63
N ASN A 215 3.54 7.54 -11.33
CA ASN A 215 2.37 8.25 -10.84
C ASN A 215 2.56 9.76 -11.01
N SER A 216 1.47 10.50 -11.25
CA SER A 216 1.56 11.90 -11.65
C SER A 216 0.53 12.79 -10.97
N GLY A 217 0.87 14.08 -10.85
CA GLY A 217 0.01 15.09 -10.23
C GLY A 217 0.78 15.95 -9.25
N GLY A 218 0.50 15.81 -7.95
CA GLY A 218 1.19 16.56 -6.91
C GLY A 218 1.06 18.09 -7.03
N THR A 219 0.02 18.56 -7.72
CA THR A 219 -0.19 19.98 -8.02
C THR A 219 -0.46 20.85 -6.80
N GLY A 220 -0.91 20.24 -5.70
CA GLY A 220 -1.21 20.94 -4.47
C GLY A 220 -0.12 20.82 -3.41
N PHE A 221 0.43 19.62 -3.23
CA PHE A 221 1.28 19.30 -2.08
C PHE A 221 2.47 18.40 -2.41
N GLY A 222 2.74 18.11 -3.68
CA GLY A 222 3.87 17.28 -4.12
C GLY A 222 3.73 15.80 -3.83
N GLY A 223 4.86 15.08 -3.81
CA GLY A 223 4.97 13.68 -3.41
C GLY A 223 4.19 12.70 -4.29
N SER A 224 4.40 12.71 -5.60
CA SER A 224 3.61 11.87 -6.52
C SER A 224 3.81 10.37 -6.33
N GLY A 225 4.96 9.92 -5.81
CA GLY A 225 5.15 8.51 -5.45
C GLY A 225 4.51 8.16 -4.11
N LEU A 226 5.04 8.71 -3.04
CA LEU A 226 4.61 8.44 -1.66
C LEU A 226 4.48 9.75 -0.87
N TRP A 227 3.36 9.94 -0.20
CA TRP A 227 3.09 11.09 0.65
C TRP A 227 2.72 10.63 2.06
N VAL A 228 3.56 10.97 3.06
CA VAL A 228 3.42 10.50 4.45
C VAL A 228 3.39 11.70 5.38
N VAL A 229 2.24 12.01 5.92
CA VAL A 229 2.05 13.19 6.77
C VAL A 229 1.25 12.87 8.03
N GLY A 230 1.66 13.47 9.13
CA GLY A 230 1.05 13.25 10.43
C GLY A 230 1.45 11.92 11.09
N ALA A 231 1.10 11.75 12.33
CA ALA A 231 1.39 10.57 13.12
C ALA A 231 0.10 10.05 13.77
N LEU A 232 -0.10 8.73 13.75
CA LEU A 232 -1.21 8.10 14.45
C LEU A 232 -1.07 8.27 15.96
N SER A 233 0.17 8.09 16.46
CA SER A 233 0.55 8.43 17.83
C SER A 233 2.04 8.80 17.90
N TYR A 234 2.50 9.39 18.99
CA TYR A 234 3.91 9.73 19.21
C TYR A 234 4.82 8.50 19.37
N ARG A 235 4.26 7.32 19.64
CA ARG A 235 4.99 6.08 19.87
C ARG A 235 5.07 5.20 18.62
N LEU A 236 4.19 5.43 17.66
CA LEU A 236 4.10 4.65 16.43
C LEU A 236 4.76 5.39 15.27
N ARG A 237 5.36 4.64 14.37
CA ARG A 237 5.98 5.15 13.15
C ARG A 237 5.61 4.29 11.95
N ASN A 238 5.66 4.87 10.77
CA ASN A 238 5.56 4.10 9.54
C ASN A 238 6.88 3.37 9.27
N LEU A 239 6.78 2.12 8.84
CA LEU A 239 7.89 1.34 8.31
C LEU A 239 7.80 1.33 6.78
N ILE A 240 8.77 1.97 6.13
CA ILE A 240 8.84 2.04 4.66
C ILE A 240 10.15 1.40 4.24
N GLU A 241 10.07 0.17 3.76
CA GLU A 241 11.27 -0.62 3.46
C GLU A 241 11.15 -1.41 2.17
N GLN A 242 12.29 -1.62 1.49
CA GLN A 242 12.34 -2.48 0.30
C GLN A 242 11.37 -2.03 -0.80
N ASN A 243 11.16 -0.73 -1.02
CA ASN A 243 10.32 -0.25 -2.12
C ASN A 243 11.19 0.32 -3.25
N THR A 244 10.71 0.20 -4.48
CA THR A 244 11.25 0.86 -5.66
C THR A 244 10.29 1.98 -6.06
N ILE A 245 10.71 3.24 -5.86
CA ILE A 245 9.89 4.45 -6.08
C ILE A 245 10.53 5.23 -7.22
N VAL A 246 9.98 5.11 -8.43
CA VAL A 246 10.67 5.54 -9.64
C VAL A 246 9.78 6.30 -10.61
N GLY A 247 10.36 7.31 -11.28
CA GLY A 247 9.72 8.02 -12.39
C GLY A 247 8.41 8.72 -12.05
N ASN A 248 8.11 8.98 -10.78
CA ASN A 248 6.91 9.70 -10.38
C ASN A 248 7.10 11.21 -10.64
N VAL A 249 6.03 11.90 -11.09
CA VAL A 249 6.11 13.29 -11.50
C VAL A 249 5.12 14.15 -10.71
N ALA A 250 5.63 15.03 -9.87
CA ALA A 250 4.85 16.08 -9.23
C ALA A 250 4.96 17.37 -10.06
N SER A 251 3.82 18.01 -10.30
CA SER A 251 3.70 19.23 -11.13
C SER A 251 3.40 20.47 -10.30
N MET A 252 3.91 20.54 -9.08
CA MET A 252 3.73 21.69 -8.20
C MET A 252 4.59 22.87 -8.71
N PRO A 253 4.02 24.08 -8.90
CA PRO A 253 4.80 25.25 -9.27
C PRO A 253 5.84 25.60 -8.21
N ASP A 254 7.06 26.00 -8.63
CA ASP A 254 8.15 26.37 -7.71
C ASP A 254 7.80 27.57 -6.80
N SER A 255 6.85 28.41 -7.24
CA SER A 255 6.35 29.55 -6.49
C SER A 255 5.29 29.23 -5.43
N THR A 256 4.85 27.97 -5.33
CA THR A 256 3.81 27.60 -4.36
C THR A 256 4.39 27.65 -2.93
N PRO A 257 3.79 28.43 -2.00
CA PRO A 257 4.22 28.43 -0.61
C PRO A 257 4.08 27.04 0.01
N THR A 258 5.16 26.50 0.53
CA THR A 258 5.23 25.15 1.09
C THR A 258 4.78 25.11 2.55
N GLN A 259 3.58 25.57 2.88
CA GLN A 259 3.09 25.49 4.28
C GLN A 259 2.73 24.05 4.71
N LEU A 260 2.36 23.18 3.76
CA LEU A 260 2.04 21.76 3.99
C LEU A 260 2.56 20.86 2.86
N GLY A 261 3.15 21.43 1.83
CA GLY A 261 3.60 20.74 0.64
C GLY A 261 5.11 20.72 0.55
N GLY A 262 5.65 19.55 0.40
CA GLY A 262 7.05 19.37 0.13
C GLY A 262 7.39 19.46 -1.33
N LYS A 263 8.68 19.69 -1.61
CA LYS A 263 9.25 19.69 -2.96
C LYS A 263 9.81 18.33 -3.38
N GLY A 264 9.43 17.25 -2.68
CA GLY A 264 9.87 15.89 -3.01
C GLY A 264 9.06 15.29 -4.17
N GLY A 265 9.71 14.99 -5.28
CA GLY A 265 9.05 14.37 -6.44
C GLY A 265 8.66 12.92 -6.18
N GLY A 266 9.51 12.16 -5.54
CA GLY A 266 9.28 10.75 -5.20
C GLY A 266 8.56 10.56 -3.88
N VAL A 267 9.11 11.12 -2.80
CA VAL A 267 8.64 10.88 -1.43
C VAL A 267 8.57 12.19 -0.65
N ILE A 268 7.45 12.41 0.02
CA ILE A 268 7.31 13.41 1.09
C ILE A 268 7.05 12.69 2.40
N ALA A 269 7.85 13.01 3.44
CA ALA A 269 7.83 12.35 4.72
C ALA A 269 7.81 13.36 5.88
N PHE A 270 6.62 13.87 6.21
CA PHE A 270 6.39 14.76 7.35
C PHE A 270 5.72 14.03 8.52
N ALA A 271 6.17 12.80 8.76
CA ALA A 271 5.73 11.92 9.83
C ALA A 271 6.93 11.14 10.40
N PRO A 272 6.83 10.55 11.60
CA PRO A 272 7.82 9.60 12.07
C PRO A 272 7.88 8.38 11.16
N ILE A 273 9.03 8.13 10.54
CA ILE A 273 9.24 6.96 9.66
C ILE A 273 10.60 6.31 9.93
N LEU A 274 10.65 4.98 9.77
CA LEU A 274 11.87 4.25 9.44
C LEU A 274 11.84 3.99 7.93
N PHE A 275 12.80 4.58 7.21
CA PHE A 275 12.94 4.49 5.77
C PHE A 275 14.24 3.77 5.42
N ARG A 276 14.15 2.52 4.98
CA ARG A 276 15.34 1.71 4.74
C ARG A 276 15.23 0.80 3.52
N ASN A 277 16.37 0.51 2.93
CA ASN A 277 16.50 -0.40 1.79
C ASN A 277 15.64 -0.02 0.57
N ASN A 278 15.27 1.24 0.44
CA ASN A 278 14.47 1.69 -0.71
C ASN A 278 15.36 2.17 -1.84
N ILE A 279 14.84 2.11 -3.06
CA ILE A 279 15.37 2.80 -4.24
C ILE A 279 14.42 3.94 -4.56
N VAL A 280 14.93 5.19 -4.63
CA VAL A 280 14.19 6.40 -5.01
C VAL A 280 14.93 7.05 -6.17
N TRP A 281 14.41 6.90 -7.39
CA TRP A 281 15.17 7.24 -8.60
C TRP A 281 14.30 7.82 -9.71
N GLY A 282 14.82 8.81 -10.43
CA GLY A 282 14.16 9.39 -11.61
C GLY A 282 12.84 10.11 -11.32
N ASN A 283 12.50 10.37 -10.07
CA ASN A 283 11.32 11.13 -9.73
C ASN A 283 11.56 12.62 -9.98
N ARG A 284 10.52 13.37 -10.31
CA ARG A 284 10.65 14.78 -10.70
C ARG A 284 9.63 15.66 -9.99
N GLN A 285 10.12 16.80 -9.52
CA GLN A 285 9.29 17.91 -9.06
C GLN A 285 10.12 19.22 -9.11
N GLY A 286 9.83 20.14 -10.03
CA GLY A 286 10.49 21.43 -10.13
C GLY A 286 11.97 21.41 -9.72
N ALA A 287 12.36 22.23 -8.76
CA ALA A 287 13.68 22.25 -8.13
C ALA A 287 13.81 21.28 -6.91
N GLY A 288 12.80 20.48 -6.61
CA GLY A 288 12.77 19.61 -5.45
C GLY A 288 13.53 18.30 -5.62
N GLY A 289 13.89 17.70 -4.47
CA GLY A 289 14.64 16.45 -4.41
C GLY A 289 13.81 15.19 -4.61
N GLN A 290 14.48 14.05 -4.59
CA GLN A 290 13.84 12.74 -4.65
C GLN A 290 13.04 12.43 -3.38
N LEU A 291 13.57 12.83 -2.22
CA LEU A 291 12.99 12.64 -0.89
C LEU A 291 13.03 13.97 -0.13
N GLU A 292 11.89 14.39 0.39
CA GLU A 292 11.80 15.54 1.29
C GLU A 292 11.18 15.13 2.62
N TYR A 293 11.71 15.66 3.73
CA TYR A 293 11.26 15.34 5.07
C TYR A 293 11.38 16.53 6.04
N SER A 294 10.69 16.43 7.16
CA SER A 294 10.72 17.46 8.20
C SER A 294 12.07 17.50 8.92
N GLN A 295 12.75 18.64 8.87
CA GLN A 295 14.00 18.85 9.61
C GLN A 295 13.78 18.89 11.15
N ARG A 296 12.57 19.18 11.60
CA ARG A 296 12.24 19.17 13.04
C ARG A 296 12.06 17.77 13.60
N ARG A 297 11.69 16.83 12.75
CA ARG A 297 11.52 15.40 13.07
C ARG A 297 12.03 14.59 11.91
N PRO A 298 13.36 14.47 11.77
CA PRO A 298 13.94 13.75 10.66
C PRO A 298 13.55 12.26 10.74
N PRO A 299 13.36 11.63 9.59
CA PRO A 299 13.17 10.18 9.52
C PRO A 299 14.42 9.44 9.96
N GLU A 300 14.26 8.21 10.41
CA GLU A 300 15.37 7.29 10.54
C GLU A 300 15.66 6.68 9.15
N LEU A 301 16.79 7.08 8.55
CA LEU A 301 17.21 6.65 7.21
C LEU A 301 18.33 5.61 7.29
N ARG A 302 18.17 4.46 6.63
CA ARG A 302 19.18 3.39 6.62
C ARG A 302 19.30 2.73 5.25
N ALA A 303 20.51 2.63 4.72
CA ALA A 303 20.85 1.85 3.52
C ALA A 303 19.84 2.05 2.37
N ASN A 304 19.62 3.27 1.90
CA ASN A 304 18.77 3.56 0.75
C ASN A 304 19.64 3.89 -0.49
N LEU A 305 19.07 3.79 -1.67
CA LEU A 305 19.62 4.34 -2.90
C LEU A 305 18.72 5.49 -3.33
N VAL A 306 19.23 6.73 -3.24
CA VAL A 306 18.49 7.97 -3.55
C VAL A 306 19.30 8.81 -4.51
N GLN A 307 18.76 9.12 -5.69
CA GLN A 307 19.48 9.69 -6.83
C GLN A 307 20.27 10.97 -6.50
N ASP A 308 19.68 11.87 -5.74
CA ASP A 308 20.25 13.18 -5.42
C ASP A 308 20.88 13.25 -4.03
N GLY A 309 20.97 12.13 -3.32
CA GLY A 309 21.51 12.08 -1.97
C GLY A 309 20.64 12.77 -0.92
N SER A 310 19.39 13.14 -1.23
CA SER A 310 18.47 13.79 -0.27
C SER A 310 18.11 12.90 0.94
N GLY A 311 18.40 11.61 0.86
CA GLY A 311 18.38 10.70 2.00
C GLY A 311 19.73 10.64 2.70
N THR A 312 20.18 11.69 3.39
CA THR A 312 21.47 11.73 4.09
C THR A 312 21.69 10.56 5.04
N GLY A 313 22.93 10.09 5.19
CA GLY A 313 23.31 8.87 5.88
C GLY A 313 24.00 7.92 4.90
N ALA A 314 23.91 6.62 5.09
CA ALA A 314 24.53 5.61 4.23
C ALA A 314 23.78 5.39 2.89
N SER A 315 23.28 6.47 2.24
CA SER A 315 22.58 6.36 0.98
C SER A 315 23.52 6.27 -0.22
N LEU A 316 23.26 5.33 -1.12
CA LEU A 316 23.93 5.26 -2.43
C LEU A 316 23.27 6.26 -3.39
N THR A 317 24.10 6.90 -4.23
CA THR A 317 23.65 7.86 -5.26
C THR A 317 23.97 7.39 -6.68
N ARG A 318 24.41 6.14 -6.84
CA ARG A 318 24.77 5.55 -8.13
C ARG A 318 23.54 4.98 -8.83
N ASP A 319 23.55 4.99 -10.15
CA ASP A 319 22.50 4.41 -10.99
C ASP A 319 22.18 2.97 -10.53
N PRO A 320 20.91 2.69 -10.17
CA PRO A 320 20.46 1.35 -9.76
C PRO A 320 20.60 0.29 -10.85
N LYS A 321 20.84 0.67 -12.10
CA LYS A 321 20.99 -0.23 -13.25
C LYS A 321 19.85 -1.23 -13.34
N PHE A 322 18.64 -0.73 -13.56
CA PHE A 322 17.48 -1.61 -13.80
C PHE A 322 17.66 -2.39 -15.10
N ALA A 323 17.29 -3.66 -15.09
CA ALA A 323 17.27 -4.54 -16.24
C ALA A 323 16.11 -4.21 -17.20
N ASP A 324 15.03 -3.64 -16.65
CA ASP A 324 13.84 -3.25 -17.39
C ASP A 324 13.18 -2.01 -16.76
N THR A 325 12.31 -1.36 -17.51
CA THR A 325 11.57 -0.15 -17.09
C THR A 325 10.08 -0.42 -16.78
N VAL A 326 9.68 -1.66 -16.77
CA VAL A 326 8.30 -2.09 -16.48
C VAL A 326 8.20 -2.65 -15.07
N HIS A 327 9.12 -3.53 -14.72
CA HIS A 327 9.16 -4.20 -13.43
C HIS A 327 10.26 -3.65 -12.52
N TYR A 328 11.27 -2.98 -13.10
CA TYR A 328 12.41 -2.41 -12.37
C TYR A 328 13.23 -3.47 -11.63
N HIS A 329 13.40 -4.65 -12.24
CA HIS A 329 14.36 -5.63 -11.75
C HIS A 329 15.79 -5.07 -11.82
N LEU A 330 16.63 -5.48 -10.88
CA LEU A 330 18.05 -5.12 -10.91
C LEU A 330 18.78 -5.92 -12.00
N SER A 331 19.69 -5.28 -12.72
CA SER A 331 20.61 -5.99 -13.60
C SER A 331 21.81 -6.54 -12.82
N PRO A 332 22.48 -7.61 -13.28
CA PRO A 332 23.75 -8.04 -12.73
C PRO A 332 24.78 -6.89 -12.68
N GLY A 333 25.40 -6.67 -11.53
CA GLY A 333 26.32 -5.53 -11.33
C GLY A 333 25.62 -4.20 -10.92
N SER A 334 24.35 -4.22 -10.57
CA SER A 334 23.70 -3.12 -9.88
C SER A 334 24.35 -2.85 -8.52
N PRO A 335 24.56 -1.56 -8.16
CA PRO A 335 25.07 -1.20 -6.83
C PRO A 335 24.05 -1.45 -5.70
N ALA A 336 22.83 -1.77 -6.04
CA ALA A 336 21.75 -2.07 -5.09
C ALA A 336 21.79 -3.54 -4.60
N ILE A 337 22.51 -4.42 -5.29
CA ILE A 337 22.67 -5.83 -4.90
C ILE A 337 23.50 -5.92 -3.63
N ASP A 338 23.05 -6.73 -2.66
CA ASP A 338 23.70 -6.97 -1.37
C ASP A 338 24.00 -5.66 -0.58
N ALA A 339 23.26 -4.58 -0.83
CA ALA A 339 23.52 -3.26 -0.26
C ALA A 339 22.60 -2.89 0.92
N GLY A 340 21.67 -3.73 1.29
CA GLY A 340 20.68 -3.48 2.34
C GLY A 340 21.27 -3.28 3.73
N ASP A 341 20.47 -2.76 4.65
CA ASP A 341 20.80 -2.62 6.06
C ASP A 341 21.09 -4.00 6.66
N ALA A 342 22.22 -4.15 7.33
CA ALA A 342 22.65 -5.41 7.94
C ALA A 342 21.67 -5.92 9.03
N ALA A 343 20.86 -5.04 9.63
CA ALA A 343 19.82 -5.40 10.57
C ALA A 343 18.50 -5.84 9.90
N SER A 344 18.41 -5.76 8.58
CA SER A 344 17.23 -6.22 7.83
C SER A 344 17.25 -7.72 7.65
N PRO A 345 16.08 -8.40 7.59
CA PRO A 345 16.02 -9.79 7.20
C PRO A 345 16.67 -10.00 5.83
N PRO A 346 17.44 -11.09 5.67
CA PRO A 346 18.14 -11.36 4.42
C PRO A 346 17.19 -11.74 3.28
N ASP A 347 17.73 -11.77 2.07
CA ASP A 347 17.04 -12.28 0.90
C ASP A 347 16.64 -13.75 1.06
N PRO A 348 15.49 -14.16 0.50
CA PRO A 348 15.08 -15.56 0.53
C PRO A 348 16.10 -16.44 -0.16
N ALA A 349 16.42 -17.57 0.44
CA ALA A 349 17.37 -18.53 -0.13
C ALA A 349 16.82 -19.96 -0.08
N ALA A 350 17.18 -20.76 -1.07
CA ALA A 350 16.96 -22.21 -1.08
C ALA A 350 18.24 -22.90 -1.51
N ALA A 351 18.62 -23.97 -0.82
CA ALA A 351 19.85 -24.72 -1.10
C ALA A 351 21.11 -23.83 -1.19
N GLY A 352 21.20 -22.80 -0.36
CA GLY A 352 22.37 -21.90 -0.30
C GLY A 352 22.43 -20.83 -1.39
N ARG A 353 21.47 -20.79 -2.30
CA ARG A 353 21.36 -19.75 -3.34
C ARG A 353 20.19 -18.81 -3.05
N VAL A 354 20.39 -17.51 -3.32
CA VAL A 354 19.32 -16.51 -3.25
C VAL A 354 18.27 -16.85 -4.30
N ARG A 355 17.01 -16.71 -3.93
CA ARG A 355 15.88 -16.94 -4.87
C ARG A 355 15.60 -15.69 -5.68
N THR A 356 15.41 -15.85 -6.98
CA THR A 356 14.87 -14.78 -7.82
C THR A 356 13.51 -14.32 -7.26
N PRO A 357 13.19 -13.01 -7.34
CA PRO A 357 13.88 -11.98 -8.12
C PRO A 357 15.10 -11.33 -7.43
N ALA A 358 15.42 -11.65 -6.18
CA ALA A 358 16.64 -11.16 -5.53
C ALA A 358 17.91 -11.72 -6.20
N LEU A 359 19.01 -10.98 -6.12
CA LEU A 359 20.29 -11.30 -6.75
C LEU A 359 21.41 -11.36 -5.71
N GLY A 360 22.61 -11.78 -6.14
CA GLY A 360 23.81 -11.74 -5.31
C GLY A 360 23.87 -12.79 -4.20
N ALA A 361 24.26 -12.36 -3.01
CA ALA A 361 24.39 -13.17 -1.80
C ALA A 361 23.14 -13.07 -0.90
N ARG A 362 23.26 -13.40 0.39
CA ARG A 362 22.11 -13.40 1.30
C ARG A 362 21.79 -12.04 1.92
N ARG A 363 22.68 -11.05 1.81
CA ARG A 363 22.37 -9.71 2.30
C ARG A 363 21.26 -9.13 1.42
N ALA A 364 20.28 -8.49 2.04
CA ALA A 364 19.14 -7.95 1.31
C ALA A 364 19.57 -6.99 0.18
N ASP A 365 18.99 -7.16 -0.99
CA ASP A 365 19.07 -6.16 -2.05
C ASP A 365 18.27 -4.92 -1.66
N LEU A 366 18.54 -3.78 -2.26
CA LEU A 366 17.67 -2.61 -2.16
C LEU A 366 16.51 -2.72 -3.15
N GLY A 367 15.37 -2.11 -2.78
CA GLY A 367 14.20 -2.04 -3.65
C GLY A 367 13.22 -3.20 -3.52
N ALA A 368 12.21 -3.22 -4.37
CA ALA A 368 11.02 -4.08 -4.26
C ALA A 368 11.31 -5.59 -4.24
N TYR A 369 12.42 -6.00 -4.78
CA TYR A 369 12.77 -7.41 -4.93
C TYR A 369 13.80 -7.94 -3.92
N GLY A 370 14.19 -7.10 -2.96
CA GLY A 370 15.11 -7.51 -1.89
C GLY A 370 14.40 -7.85 -0.58
N GLY A 371 15.15 -8.45 0.35
CA GLY A 371 14.68 -8.82 1.69
C GLY A 371 13.74 -10.02 1.72
N ALA A 372 13.45 -10.50 2.92
CA ALA A 372 12.68 -11.72 3.16
C ALA A 372 11.23 -11.70 2.61
N GLY A 373 10.72 -10.51 2.30
CA GLY A 373 9.37 -10.34 1.77
C GLY A 373 9.27 -10.28 0.25
N SER A 374 10.40 -10.42 -0.46
CA SER A 374 10.42 -10.31 -1.92
C SER A 374 9.58 -11.40 -2.59
N ALA A 375 8.87 -11.04 -3.64
CA ALA A 375 8.08 -11.93 -4.48
C ALA A 375 8.14 -11.47 -5.93
N ALA A 376 7.87 -12.37 -6.88
CA ALA A 376 7.59 -11.96 -8.25
C ALA A 376 6.28 -11.17 -8.27
N LEU A 377 6.36 -9.90 -8.66
CA LEU A 377 5.20 -8.98 -8.67
C LEU A 377 4.42 -9.07 -9.98
N LEU A 378 5.08 -9.40 -11.05
CA LEU A 378 4.52 -9.52 -12.40
C LEU A 378 5.21 -10.66 -13.15
N PRO A 379 4.55 -11.23 -14.16
CA PRO A 379 5.11 -12.31 -14.98
C PRO A 379 6.28 -11.85 -15.84
#